data_72534582330b865e81ed92a0aac004cf
#
_entry.id   72534582330b865e81ed92a0aac004cf
#
_cell.length_a   1.000
_cell.length_b   1.000
_cell.length_c   1.000
_cell.angle_alpha   90.00
_cell.angle_beta   90.00
_cell.angle_gamma   90.00
#
_symmetry.space_group_name_H-M   'P 1'
#
loop_
_entity.id
_entity.type
_entity.pdbx_description
1 polymer ?
#
loop_
_entity_poly.entity_id
_entity_poly.type
_entity_poly.pdbx_seq_one_letter_code
_entity_poly.pdbx_strand_id
1 'polypeptide(L)'
;MRHERDPSLTAGPATRSLTPPAEADLVVRTSAGSVVGAQLRSGRPVQESYAAQLASAQGEVAARFGPAAVLRLAWAGSRSRDPVRARARIGAMALAARAPSEASRRAMIESRLPVREWPRGRLLVTAVDAGSGEFVVFDADSGVSLVDAVGASCAVPGVWPPVTIGDRRYVDGGMRSPVNADLAVGARRVVVLAPTTAAFGPMPRLAAQVATLRAQGARVVVVSPDPTARAAIGRNVLDPARRAAAARAGRAQADAAAGEVAALWRD
;
A
#
# COMPACT_ATOMS: atom_id res chain seq x y z
N MET A 1 -37.66 49.48 -2.68
CA MET A 1 -37.42 48.21 -3.39
C MET A 1 -36.72 47.26 -2.45
N ARG A 2 -37.43 46.28 -1.89
CA ARG A 2 -36.88 45.26 -1.01
C ARG A 2 -36.54 44.04 -1.88
N HIS A 3 -35.28 43.66 -1.96
CA HIS A 3 -34.88 42.40 -2.60
C HIS A 3 -35.22 41.24 -1.67
N GLU A 4 -36.24 40.50 -2.03
CA GLU A 4 -36.59 39.18 -1.48
C GLU A 4 -35.44 38.20 -1.87
N ARG A 5 -34.88 37.55 -0.86
CA ARG A 5 -33.91 36.43 -1.07
C ARG A 5 -34.76 35.17 -1.25
N ASP A 6 -34.56 34.52 -2.37
CA ASP A 6 -35.15 33.23 -2.71
C ASP A 6 -34.60 32.14 -1.74
N PRO A 7 -35.48 31.40 -1.00
CA PRO A 7 -35.09 30.38 -0.05
C PRO A 7 -34.88 28.99 -0.66
N SER A 8 -34.77 28.85 -1.98
CA SER A 8 -34.72 27.55 -2.66
C SER A 8 -33.32 27.02 -2.99
N LEU A 9 -32.26 27.53 -2.39
CA LEU A 9 -30.97 26.85 -2.43
C LEU A 9 -30.99 25.66 -1.48
N THR A 10 -31.63 24.58 -1.95
CA THR A 10 -31.57 23.26 -1.30
C THR A 10 -30.12 22.85 -1.16
N ALA A 11 -29.69 22.74 0.09
CA ALA A 11 -28.42 22.13 0.43
C ALA A 11 -28.36 20.74 -0.23
N GLY A 12 -27.42 20.56 -1.14
CA GLY A 12 -27.12 19.25 -1.72
C GLY A 12 -26.81 18.24 -0.61
N PRO A 13 -26.97 16.94 -0.87
CA PRO A 13 -26.82 15.92 0.16
C PRO A 13 -25.45 16.09 0.84
N ALA A 14 -25.49 16.33 2.15
CA ALA A 14 -24.30 16.44 2.98
C ALA A 14 -23.40 15.25 2.67
N THR A 15 -22.22 15.53 2.12
CA THR A 15 -21.19 14.53 1.85
C THR A 15 -20.90 13.88 3.21
N ARG A 16 -21.41 12.64 3.42
CA ARG A 16 -21.14 11.88 4.65
C ARG A 16 -19.64 11.75 4.76
N SER A 17 -19.06 12.46 5.70
CA SER A 17 -17.68 12.31 6.08
C SER A 17 -17.51 10.88 6.57
N LEU A 18 -16.91 10.04 5.74
CA LEU A 18 -16.45 8.74 6.21
C LEU A 18 -15.38 9.00 7.24
N THR A 19 -15.49 8.35 8.40
CA THR A 19 -14.47 8.37 9.44
C THR A 19 -13.12 8.10 8.79
N PRO A 20 -12.17 9.02 8.83
CA PRO A 20 -10.93 8.86 8.07
C PRO A 20 -10.17 7.63 8.54
N PRO A 21 -9.42 6.95 7.67
CA PRO A 21 -8.43 5.93 8.08
C PRO A 21 -7.42 6.44 9.12
N ALA A 22 -7.33 7.75 9.30
CA ALA A 22 -6.54 8.40 10.33
C ALA A 22 -6.98 8.05 11.77
N GLU A 23 -8.25 7.69 11.98
CA GLU A 23 -8.82 7.32 13.29
C GLU A 23 -8.69 5.82 13.61
N ALA A 24 -8.20 5.01 12.67
CA ALA A 24 -7.98 3.60 12.95
C ALA A 24 -6.89 3.42 14.03
N ASP A 25 -7.09 2.52 14.98
CA ASP A 25 -6.09 2.23 16.04
C ASP A 25 -4.78 1.69 15.45
N LEU A 26 -4.89 0.94 14.36
CA LEU A 26 -3.76 0.32 13.67
C LEU A 26 -3.89 0.50 12.15
N VAL A 27 -2.80 0.87 11.51
CA VAL A 27 -2.65 0.94 10.07
C VAL A 27 -1.49 0.04 9.64
N VAL A 28 -1.79 -1.04 8.92
CA VAL A 28 -0.78 -1.96 8.34
C VAL A 28 -0.59 -1.63 6.87
N ARG A 29 0.65 -1.45 6.44
CA ARG A 29 0.96 -1.02 5.08
C ARG A 29 2.10 -1.80 4.44
N THR A 30 1.93 -2.03 3.14
CA THR A 30 2.88 -2.77 2.31
C THR A 30 3.10 -2.00 1.02
N SER A 31 4.34 -1.90 0.54
CA SER A 31 4.72 -1.31 -0.74
C SER A 31 4.20 0.12 -0.90
N ALA A 32 3.64 0.47 -2.05
CA ALA A 32 3.03 1.79 -2.29
C ALA A 32 2.02 2.20 -1.21
N GLY A 33 1.38 1.24 -0.55
CA GLY A 33 0.52 1.48 0.59
C GLY A 33 1.26 2.12 1.77
N SER A 34 2.56 1.91 1.95
CA SER A 34 3.34 2.52 3.04
C SER A 34 3.49 4.04 2.86
N VAL A 35 3.67 4.50 1.62
CA VAL A 35 3.63 5.94 1.28
C VAL A 35 2.26 6.53 1.62
N VAL A 36 1.17 5.89 1.15
CA VAL A 36 -0.20 6.34 1.42
C VAL A 36 -0.50 6.32 2.93
N GLY A 37 -0.04 5.30 3.65
CA GLY A 37 -0.23 5.20 5.10
C GLY A 37 0.46 6.34 5.86
N ALA A 38 1.70 6.65 5.51
CA ALA A 38 2.42 7.78 6.08
C ALA A 38 1.73 9.11 5.76
N GLN A 39 1.26 9.31 4.53
CA GLN A 39 0.49 10.50 4.14
C GLN A 39 -0.82 10.64 4.93
N LEU A 40 -1.59 9.57 5.09
CA LEU A 40 -2.84 9.58 5.84
C LEU A 40 -2.61 9.88 7.34
N ARG A 41 -1.53 9.34 7.92
CA ARG A 41 -1.19 9.53 9.34
C ARG A 41 -0.48 10.86 9.61
N SER A 42 0.01 11.57 8.59
CA SER A 42 0.64 12.88 8.76
C SER A 42 -0.36 14.01 9.04
N GLY A 43 -1.66 13.75 8.97
CA GLY A 43 -2.70 14.78 9.07
C GLY A 43 -2.93 15.56 7.77
N ARG A 44 -2.23 15.23 6.68
CA ARG A 44 -2.47 15.86 5.38
C ARG A 44 -3.88 15.54 4.89
N PRO A 45 -4.64 16.54 4.43
CA PRO A 45 -5.97 16.32 3.86
C PRO A 45 -5.96 15.30 2.72
N VAL A 46 -6.89 14.35 2.73
CA VAL A 46 -6.99 13.30 1.70
C VAL A 46 -7.19 13.92 0.30
N GLN A 47 -7.91 15.03 0.22
CA GLN A 47 -8.15 15.78 -1.01
C GLN A 47 -6.86 16.32 -1.64
N GLU A 48 -5.91 16.78 -0.83
CA GLU A 48 -4.60 17.24 -1.32
C GLU A 48 -3.78 16.05 -1.84
N SER A 49 -3.80 14.92 -1.11
CA SER A 49 -3.14 13.70 -1.54
C SER A 49 -3.74 13.18 -2.86
N TYR A 50 -5.07 13.26 -3.02
CA TYR A 50 -5.76 12.93 -4.26
C TYR A 50 -5.39 13.89 -5.40
N ALA A 51 -5.42 15.21 -5.16
CA ALA A 51 -5.03 16.21 -6.16
C ALA A 51 -3.59 15.98 -6.66
N ALA A 52 -2.67 15.61 -5.77
CA ALA A 52 -1.31 15.26 -6.13
C ALA A 52 -1.22 14.04 -7.07
N GLN A 53 -2.16 13.07 -6.98
CA GLN A 53 -2.23 11.96 -7.93
C GLN A 53 -2.73 12.37 -9.32
N LEU A 54 -3.48 13.47 -9.41
CA LEU A 54 -3.98 14.01 -10.68
C LEU A 54 -2.97 14.92 -11.40
N ALA A 55 -1.97 15.42 -10.69
CA ALA A 55 -0.92 16.26 -11.25
C ALA A 55 -0.10 15.50 -12.30
N SER A 56 0.58 16.25 -13.18
CA SER A 56 1.45 15.68 -14.21
C SER A 56 2.53 14.77 -13.58
N ALA A 57 2.78 13.64 -14.24
CA ALA A 57 3.85 12.71 -13.87
C ALA A 57 5.23 13.14 -14.41
N GLN A 58 5.40 14.41 -14.79
CA GLN A 58 6.67 14.91 -15.34
C GLN A 58 7.81 14.69 -14.34
N GLY A 59 8.90 14.10 -14.82
CA GLY A 59 10.08 13.80 -14.01
C GLY A 59 10.01 12.51 -13.20
N GLU A 60 8.90 11.78 -13.21
CA GLU A 60 8.85 10.46 -12.57
C GLU A 60 9.54 9.40 -13.44
N VAL A 61 10.40 8.61 -12.80
CA VAL A 61 11.07 7.49 -13.47
C VAL A 61 10.05 6.40 -13.75
N ALA A 62 9.77 6.16 -15.03
CA ALA A 62 8.92 5.06 -15.46
C ALA A 62 9.60 3.72 -15.14
N ALA A 63 9.03 2.95 -14.26
CA ALA A 63 9.46 1.59 -13.96
C ALA A 63 8.57 0.58 -14.69
N ARG A 64 9.14 -0.53 -15.11
CA ARG A 64 8.40 -1.61 -15.76
C ARG A 64 8.35 -2.83 -14.84
N PHE A 65 7.14 -3.13 -14.38
CA PHE A 65 6.83 -4.37 -13.67
C PHE A 65 5.86 -5.18 -14.53
N GLY A 66 6.39 -5.75 -15.59
CA GLY A 66 5.60 -6.50 -16.56
C GLY A 66 5.54 -8.00 -16.26
N PRO A 67 4.81 -8.77 -17.09
CA PRO A 67 4.60 -10.22 -16.90
C PRO A 67 5.90 -11.02 -16.76
N ALA A 68 6.97 -10.64 -17.46
CA ALA A 68 8.27 -11.31 -17.36
C ALA A 68 8.92 -11.14 -15.97
N ALA A 69 8.76 -9.97 -15.33
CA ALA A 69 9.24 -9.75 -13.97
C ALA A 69 8.44 -10.58 -12.96
N VAL A 70 7.11 -10.60 -13.11
CA VAL A 70 6.23 -11.44 -12.29
C VAL A 70 6.57 -12.91 -12.44
N LEU A 71 6.80 -13.39 -13.68
CA LEU A 71 7.16 -14.78 -13.94
C LEU A 71 8.51 -15.15 -13.30
N ARG A 72 9.51 -14.28 -13.37
CA ARG A 72 10.81 -14.50 -12.70
C ARG A 72 10.66 -14.59 -11.18
N LEU A 73 9.87 -13.71 -10.56
CA LEU A 73 9.58 -13.74 -9.12
C LEU A 73 8.83 -15.03 -8.75
N ALA A 74 7.80 -15.37 -9.51
CA ALA A 74 7.03 -16.59 -9.30
C ALA A 74 7.93 -17.84 -9.44
N TRP A 75 8.80 -17.90 -10.44
CA TRP A 75 9.74 -18.99 -10.62
C TRP A 75 10.75 -19.09 -9.47
N ALA A 76 11.35 -17.98 -9.04
CA ALA A 76 12.26 -17.96 -7.91
C ALA A 76 11.58 -18.44 -6.62
N GLY A 77 10.35 -17.96 -6.36
CA GLY A 77 9.55 -18.35 -5.19
C GLY A 77 9.06 -19.81 -5.24
N SER A 78 8.69 -20.33 -6.42
CA SER A 78 8.17 -21.69 -6.57
C SER A 78 9.20 -22.80 -6.35
N ARG A 79 10.49 -22.47 -6.39
CA ARG A 79 11.58 -23.44 -6.18
C ARG A 79 11.76 -23.89 -4.72
N SER A 80 10.96 -23.40 -3.81
CA SER A 80 10.93 -23.85 -2.42
C SER A 80 9.49 -23.87 -1.91
N ARG A 81 9.14 -24.93 -1.17
CA ARG A 81 7.89 -25.01 -0.39
C ARG A 81 7.99 -24.24 0.94
N ASP A 82 9.20 -24.03 1.42
CA ASP A 82 9.48 -23.20 2.60
C ASP A 82 9.35 -21.71 2.22
N PRO A 83 8.42 -20.98 2.84
CA PRO A 83 8.18 -19.58 2.52
C PRO A 83 9.39 -18.67 2.78
N VAL A 84 10.19 -18.95 3.81
CA VAL A 84 11.39 -18.16 4.13
C VAL A 84 12.45 -18.34 3.06
N ARG A 85 12.75 -19.60 2.72
CA ARG A 85 13.69 -19.92 1.65
C ARG A 85 13.26 -19.39 0.28
N ALA A 86 11.94 -19.40 0.00
CA ALA A 86 11.41 -18.82 -1.23
C ALA A 86 11.70 -17.31 -1.29
N ARG A 87 11.45 -16.59 -0.20
CA ARG A 87 11.75 -15.16 -0.09
C ARG A 87 13.23 -14.85 -0.14
N ALA A 88 14.09 -15.64 0.51
CA ALA A 88 15.54 -15.48 0.42
C ALA A 88 16.06 -15.58 -1.03
N ARG A 89 15.49 -16.49 -1.84
CA ARG A 89 15.83 -16.60 -3.27
C ARG A 89 15.42 -15.38 -4.08
N ILE A 90 14.24 -14.83 -3.79
CA ILE A 90 13.77 -13.57 -4.39
C ILE A 90 14.68 -12.44 -3.97
N GLY A 91 15.10 -12.40 -2.70
CA GLY A 91 16.04 -11.44 -2.16
C GLY A 91 17.40 -11.51 -2.84
N ALA A 92 17.97 -12.71 -2.98
CA ALA A 92 19.22 -12.92 -3.69
C ALA A 92 19.16 -12.43 -5.15
N MET A 93 18.05 -12.67 -5.83
CA MET A 93 17.82 -12.13 -7.18
C MET A 93 17.79 -10.59 -7.19
N ALA A 94 17.18 -9.97 -6.17
CA ALA A 94 17.13 -8.52 -6.04
C ALA A 94 18.52 -7.92 -5.78
N LEU A 95 19.32 -8.56 -4.93
CA LEU A 95 20.70 -8.16 -4.63
C LEU A 95 21.63 -8.23 -5.85
N ALA A 96 21.39 -9.18 -6.76
CA ALA A 96 22.15 -9.34 -8.00
C ALA A 96 21.64 -8.48 -9.17
N ALA A 97 20.47 -7.86 -9.04
CA ALA A 97 19.86 -7.10 -10.11
C ALA A 97 20.54 -5.73 -10.31
N ARG A 98 20.63 -5.28 -11.58
CA ARG A 98 20.95 -3.89 -11.86
C ARG A 98 19.73 -3.02 -11.53
N ALA A 99 19.92 -2.02 -10.67
CA ALA A 99 18.90 -1.09 -10.23
C ALA A 99 19.49 0.34 -10.17
N PRO A 100 18.66 1.39 -10.12
CA PRO A 100 19.11 2.74 -9.80
C PRO A 100 19.86 2.79 -8.47
N SER A 101 20.59 3.89 -8.22
CA SER A 101 21.28 4.03 -6.92
C SER A 101 20.27 4.11 -5.77
N GLU A 102 20.65 3.53 -4.63
CA GLU A 102 19.85 3.57 -3.41
C GLU A 102 19.60 5.02 -2.97
N ALA A 103 20.60 5.91 -3.09
CA ALA A 103 20.49 7.32 -2.75
C ALA A 103 19.43 8.05 -3.62
N SER A 104 19.39 7.80 -4.94
CA SER A 104 18.39 8.41 -5.81
C SER A 104 16.98 7.89 -5.49
N ARG A 105 16.87 6.59 -5.15
CA ARG A 105 15.59 6.00 -4.73
C ARG A 105 15.12 6.55 -3.40
N ARG A 106 16.03 6.73 -2.43
CA ARG A 106 15.74 7.34 -1.14
C ARG A 106 15.18 8.76 -1.31
N ALA A 107 15.84 9.61 -2.10
CA ALA A 107 15.38 10.96 -2.38
C ALA A 107 13.97 10.99 -3.00
N MET A 108 13.67 10.04 -3.89
CA MET A 108 12.32 9.89 -4.45
C MET A 108 11.27 9.50 -3.40
N ILE A 109 11.59 8.62 -2.45
CA ILE A 109 10.70 8.26 -1.34
C ILE A 109 10.48 9.47 -0.44
N GLU A 110 11.54 10.17 -0.07
CA GLU A 110 11.47 11.39 0.74
C GLU A 110 10.56 12.46 0.13
N SER A 111 10.65 12.67 -1.18
CA SER A 111 9.80 13.66 -1.88
C SER A 111 8.30 13.34 -1.84
N ARG A 112 7.94 12.08 -1.57
CA ARG A 112 6.55 11.63 -1.47
C ARG A 112 5.99 11.65 -0.05
N LEU A 113 6.86 11.82 0.95
CA LEU A 113 6.49 11.85 2.36
C LEU A 113 6.35 13.30 2.83
N PRO A 114 5.17 13.72 3.33
CA PRO A 114 4.96 15.08 3.83
C PRO A 114 5.72 15.35 5.15
N VAL A 115 5.97 14.29 5.91
CA VAL A 115 6.77 14.28 7.14
C VAL A 115 7.74 13.10 7.11
N ARG A 116 8.89 13.22 7.79
CA ARG A 116 9.95 12.19 7.82
C ARG A 116 9.94 11.39 9.11
N GLU A 117 9.25 11.89 10.10
CA GLU A 117 9.09 11.24 11.41
C GLU A 117 7.91 10.27 11.39
N TRP A 118 7.99 9.26 12.25
CA TRP A 118 6.86 8.35 12.47
C TRP A 118 5.65 9.11 13.02
N PRO A 119 4.45 8.84 12.50
CA PRO A 119 3.24 9.48 12.99
C PRO A 119 2.90 9.00 14.41
N ARG A 120 2.13 9.80 15.16
CA ARG A 120 1.70 9.45 16.53
C ARG A 120 0.83 8.19 16.61
N GLY A 121 0.06 7.86 15.58
CA GLY A 121 -0.77 6.65 15.55
C GLY A 121 0.03 5.43 15.07
N ARG A 122 -0.37 4.24 15.48
CA ARG A 122 0.32 2.99 15.12
C ARG A 122 0.30 2.76 13.61
N LEU A 123 1.47 2.79 13.01
CA LEU A 123 1.72 2.49 11.61
C LEU A 123 2.73 1.35 11.53
N LEU A 124 2.33 0.23 10.95
CA LEU A 124 3.21 -0.90 10.66
C LEU A 124 3.57 -0.88 9.17
N VAL A 125 4.86 -0.91 8.89
CA VAL A 125 5.41 -0.95 7.53
C VAL A 125 6.15 -2.26 7.33
N THR A 126 5.75 -3.04 6.33
CA THR A 126 6.25 -4.39 6.13
C THR A 126 7.40 -4.44 5.13
N ALA A 127 8.40 -5.28 5.38
CA ALA A 127 9.51 -5.56 4.48
C ALA A 127 9.93 -7.03 4.59
N VAL A 128 10.86 -7.44 3.73
CA VAL A 128 11.51 -8.75 3.79
C VAL A 128 13.02 -8.55 3.75
N ASP A 129 13.74 -9.19 4.66
CA ASP A 129 15.20 -9.25 4.63
C ASP A 129 15.66 -10.01 3.38
N ALA A 130 16.44 -9.37 2.53
CA ALA A 130 16.84 -9.91 1.24
C ALA A 130 17.82 -11.08 1.37
N GLY A 131 18.59 -11.14 2.46
CA GLY A 131 19.55 -12.22 2.71
C GLY A 131 18.90 -13.45 3.30
N SER A 132 18.15 -13.27 4.40
CA SER A 132 17.55 -14.40 5.15
C SER A 132 16.17 -14.81 4.62
N GLY A 133 15.43 -13.91 3.98
CA GLY A 133 14.02 -14.10 3.61
C GLY A 133 13.06 -13.93 4.78
N GLU A 134 13.53 -13.47 5.94
CA GLU A 134 12.71 -13.17 7.09
C GLU A 134 11.76 -12.02 6.82
N PHE A 135 10.56 -12.15 7.34
CA PHE A 135 9.57 -11.07 7.31
C PHE A 135 9.84 -10.10 8.44
N VAL A 136 9.85 -8.82 8.13
CA VAL A 136 10.12 -7.75 9.08
C VAL A 136 8.99 -6.73 9.05
N VAL A 137 8.65 -6.24 10.22
CA VAL A 137 7.67 -5.17 10.42
C VAL A 137 8.38 -4.02 11.13
N PHE A 138 8.38 -2.86 10.51
CA PHE A 138 8.90 -1.62 11.08
C PHE A 138 7.75 -0.78 11.63
N ASP A 139 8.01 -0.11 12.73
CA ASP A 139 7.15 0.86 13.40
C ASP A 139 8.00 1.96 14.07
N ALA A 140 7.35 2.82 14.86
CA ALA A 140 8.03 3.91 15.55
C ALA A 140 9.09 3.44 16.58
N ASP A 141 8.94 2.23 17.10
CA ASP A 141 9.82 1.67 18.14
C ASP A 141 10.97 0.84 17.54
N SER A 142 10.98 0.65 16.22
CA SER A 142 11.99 -0.18 15.50
C SER A 142 13.38 0.45 15.47
N GLY A 143 13.55 1.72 15.85
CA GLY A 143 14.82 2.45 15.69
C GLY A 143 15.19 2.76 14.23
N VAL A 144 14.30 2.52 13.29
CA VAL A 144 14.49 2.75 11.85
C VAL A 144 13.73 4.01 11.42
N SER A 145 14.33 4.85 10.56
CA SER A 145 13.63 6.04 10.06
C SER A 145 12.40 5.64 9.24
N LEU A 146 11.33 6.46 9.28
CA LEU A 146 10.15 6.26 8.44
C LEU A 146 10.52 6.19 6.95
N VAL A 147 11.47 7.01 6.49
CA VAL A 147 11.92 7.05 5.10
C VAL A 147 12.55 5.72 4.70
N ASP A 148 13.40 5.15 5.54
CA ASP A 148 14.07 3.87 5.26
C ASP A 148 13.08 2.70 5.31
N ALA A 149 12.17 2.69 6.29
CA ALA A 149 11.11 1.69 6.38
C ALA A 149 10.19 1.70 5.14
N VAL A 150 9.73 2.88 4.72
CA VAL A 150 8.91 3.05 3.51
C VAL A 150 9.71 2.69 2.26
N GLY A 151 10.98 3.09 2.19
CA GLY A 151 11.91 2.74 1.12
C GLY A 151 12.05 1.22 0.98
N ALA A 152 12.30 0.52 2.08
CA ALA A 152 12.41 -0.94 2.15
C ALA A 152 11.10 -1.61 1.69
N SER A 153 9.97 -1.13 2.21
CA SER A 153 8.63 -1.62 1.84
C SER A 153 8.31 -1.46 0.35
N CYS A 154 8.91 -0.47 -0.31
CA CYS A 154 8.71 -0.17 -1.74
C CYS A 154 9.84 -0.69 -2.64
N ALA A 155 10.80 -1.47 -2.12
CA ALA A 155 11.93 -1.98 -2.87
C ALA A 155 11.56 -3.24 -3.67
N VAL A 156 10.76 -3.08 -4.72
CA VAL A 156 10.30 -4.18 -5.58
C VAL A 156 11.50 -4.87 -6.25
N PRO A 157 11.71 -6.19 -6.01
CA PRO A 157 12.84 -6.93 -6.53
C PRO A 157 12.99 -6.85 -8.05
N GLY A 158 14.21 -6.52 -8.51
CA GLY A 158 14.52 -6.38 -9.94
C GLY A 158 14.01 -5.09 -10.59
N VAL A 159 13.38 -4.20 -9.81
CA VAL A 159 12.91 -2.87 -10.24
C VAL A 159 13.63 -1.77 -9.46
N TRP A 160 13.60 -1.88 -8.15
CA TRP A 160 14.23 -0.93 -7.25
C TRP A 160 15.36 -1.59 -6.44
N PRO A 161 16.36 -0.81 -6.03
CA PRO A 161 17.45 -1.35 -5.22
C PRO A 161 16.91 -1.82 -3.86
N PRO A 162 17.41 -2.94 -3.31
CA PRO A 162 17.21 -3.26 -1.90
C PRO A 162 17.73 -2.13 -1.01
N VAL A 163 17.02 -1.82 0.06
CA VAL A 163 17.36 -0.73 0.98
C VAL A 163 18.27 -1.26 2.09
N THR A 164 19.37 -0.57 2.33
CA THR A 164 20.31 -0.87 3.42
C THR A 164 19.86 -0.20 4.71
N ILE A 165 19.66 -0.99 5.76
CA ILE A 165 19.34 -0.52 7.11
C ILE A 165 20.24 -1.29 8.08
N GLY A 166 21.19 -0.60 8.71
CA GLY A 166 22.26 -1.23 9.49
C GLY A 166 23.12 -2.13 8.60
N ASP A 167 23.28 -3.37 9.01
CA ASP A 167 24.04 -4.42 8.30
C ASP A 167 23.20 -5.27 7.34
N ARG A 168 21.89 -4.98 7.23
CA ARG A 168 20.94 -5.77 6.45
C ARG A 168 20.40 -5.03 5.23
N ARG A 169 19.93 -5.82 4.25
CA ARG A 169 19.32 -5.31 3.02
C ARG A 169 17.88 -5.80 2.91
N TYR A 170 16.96 -4.88 2.62
CA TYR A 170 15.52 -5.17 2.62
C TYR A 170 14.89 -4.98 1.25
N VAL A 171 13.89 -5.80 0.97
CA VAL A 171 13.03 -5.73 -0.21
C VAL A 171 11.57 -5.62 0.20
N ASP A 172 10.72 -5.34 -0.78
CA ASP A 172 9.28 -5.10 -0.65
C ASP A 172 8.57 -6.19 0.18
N GLY A 173 7.80 -5.76 1.18
CA GLY A 173 7.00 -6.63 2.04
C GLY A 173 5.93 -7.44 1.30
N GLY A 174 5.57 -7.00 0.08
CA GLY A 174 4.71 -7.73 -0.84
C GLY A 174 5.29 -9.09 -1.27
N MET A 175 6.59 -9.31 -1.05
CA MET A 175 7.21 -10.62 -1.27
C MET A 175 6.77 -11.68 -0.26
N ARG A 176 6.23 -11.27 0.89
CA ARG A 176 5.56 -12.18 1.82
C ARG A 176 4.08 -12.32 1.51
N SER A 177 3.38 -11.21 1.39
CA SER A 177 1.96 -11.16 1.04
C SER A 177 1.63 -9.78 0.45
N PRO A 178 0.83 -9.68 -0.61
CA PRO A 178 0.44 -8.39 -1.18
C PRO A 178 -0.28 -7.48 -0.18
N VAL A 179 -0.88 -8.04 0.86
CA VAL A 179 -1.76 -7.32 1.78
C VAL A 179 -1.29 -7.39 3.23
N ASN A 180 -0.72 -8.51 3.68
CA ASN A 180 -0.31 -8.75 5.08
C ASN A 180 -1.43 -8.46 6.09
N ALA A 181 -2.68 -8.83 5.75
CA ALA A 181 -3.87 -8.56 6.57
C ALA A 181 -3.87 -9.29 7.92
N ASP A 182 -3.14 -10.38 8.02
CA ASP A 182 -2.96 -11.15 9.26
C ASP A 182 -2.28 -10.34 10.39
N LEU A 183 -1.57 -9.26 10.07
CA LEU A 183 -1.06 -8.32 11.09
C LEU A 183 -2.18 -7.55 11.83
N ALA A 184 -3.42 -7.62 11.36
CA ALA A 184 -4.58 -7.05 12.01
C ALA A 184 -5.25 -8.02 13.00
N VAL A 185 -4.61 -9.13 13.35
CA VAL A 185 -5.08 -10.06 14.39
C VAL A 185 -5.36 -9.32 15.69
N GLY A 186 -6.51 -9.60 16.33
CA GLY A 186 -6.99 -8.91 17.52
C GLY A 186 -7.83 -7.66 17.25
N ALA A 187 -7.87 -7.13 16.04
CA ALA A 187 -8.76 -6.04 15.68
C ALA A 187 -10.20 -6.55 15.50
N ARG A 188 -11.18 -5.83 16.06
CA ARG A 188 -12.61 -6.17 15.92
C ARG A 188 -13.19 -5.79 14.56
N ARG A 189 -12.68 -4.72 13.96
CA ARG A 189 -13.13 -4.16 12.67
C ARG A 189 -11.93 -3.95 11.77
N VAL A 190 -11.96 -4.51 10.57
CA VAL A 190 -10.84 -4.47 9.63
C VAL A 190 -11.33 -4.05 8.25
N VAL A 191 -10.75 -3.00 7.70
CA VAL A 191 -10.89 -2.65 6.29
C VAL A 191 -9.60 -3.00 5.55
N VAL A 192 -9.73 -3.86 4.56
CA VAL A 192 -8.61 -4.30 3.72
C VAL A 192 -8.73 -3.61 2.36
N LEU A 193 -7.78 -2.72 2.05
CA LEU A 193 -7.64 -2.15 0.71
C LEU A 193 -6.60 -2.98 -0.05
N ALA A 194 -7.04 -3.80 -1.00
CA ALA A 194 -6.22 -4.74 -1.73
C ALA A 194 -6.13 -4.40 -3.23
N PRO A 195 -5.21 -3.51 -3.66
CA PRO A 195 -5.02 -3.16 -5.07
C PRO A 195 -4.70 -4.37 -5.94
N THR A 196 -4.09 -5.40 -5.37
CA THR A 196 -3.90 -6.72 -5.97
C THR A 196 -4.21 -7.82 -4.95
N THR A 197 -4.84 -8.87 -5.44
CA THR A 197 -5.10 -10.09 -4.65
C THR A 197 -4.25 -11.26 -5.12
N ALA A 198 -3.42 -11.05 -6.14
CA ALA A 198 -2.57 -12.08 -6.72
C ALA A 198 -1.49 -12.50 -5.72
N ALA A 199 -1.46 -13.78 -5.40
CA ALA A 199 -0.41 -14.43 -4.61
C ALA A 199 0.20 -15.56 -5.45
N PHE A 200 1.51 -15.76 -5.35
CA PHE A 200 2.22 -16.82 -6.06
C PHE A 200 3.12 -17.63 -5.12
N GLY A 201 3.35 -18.89 -5.49
CA GLY A 201 4.12 -19.82 -4.65
C GLY A 201 3.55 -19.99 -3.25
N PRO A 202 4.39 -20.02 -2.21
CA PRO A 202 3.96 -20.23 -0.83
C PRO A 202 3.42 -18.97 -0.13
N MET A 203 3.06 -17.91 -0.88
CA MET A 203 2.51 -16.68 -0.30
C MET A 203 1.13 -16.92 0.33
N PRO A 204 0.86 -16.39 1.53
CA PRO A 204 -0.48 -16.39 2.12
C PRO A 204 -1.48 -15.65 1.22
N ARG A 205 -2.56 -16.32 0.88
CA ARG A 205 -3.64 -15.75 0.06
C ARG A 205 -4.50 -14.83 0.90
N LEU A 206 -4.97 -13.72 0.33
CA LEU A 206 -5.86 -12.77 1.01
C LEU A 206 -7.10 -13.48 1.60
N ALA A 207 -7.73 -14.36 0.83
CA ALA A 207 -8.92 -15.08 1.30
C ALA A 207 -8.66 -15.90 2.60
N ALA A 208 -7.49 -16.54 2.70
CA ALA A 208 -7.11 -17.28 3.90
C ALA A 208 -6.87 -16.34 5.09
N GLN A 209 -6.19 -15.21 4.88
CA GLN A 209 -5.95 -14.22 5.93
C GLN A 209 -7.28 -13.63 6.45
N VAL A 210 -8.20 -13.29 5.53
CA VAL A 210 -9.54 -12.79 5.88
C VAL A 210 -10.36 -13.84 6.64
N ALA A 211 -10.29 -15.12 6.21
CA ALA A 211 -10.97 -16.21 6.91
C ALA A 211 -10.45 -16.37 8.35
N THR A 212 -9.13 -16.26 8.55
CA THR A 212 -8.52 -16.30 9.89
C THR A 212 -9.00 -15.14 10.76
N LEU A 213 -9.02 -13.89 10.24
CA LEU A 213 -9.51 -12.74 10.98
C LEU A 213 -10.98 -12.91 11.39
N ARG A 214 -11.83 -13.37 10.46
CA ARG A 214 -13.26 -13.63 10.72
C ARG A 214 -13.48 -14.75 11.74
N ALA A 215 -12.69 -15.81 11.68
CA ALA A 215 -12.74 -16.90 12.64
C ALA A 215 -12.38 -16.44 14.08
N GLN A 216 -11.61 -15.37 14.20
CA GLN A 216 -11.28 -14.71 15.47
C GLN A 216 -12.32 -13.66 15.91
N GLY A 217 -13.44 -13.55 15.21
CA GLY A 217 -14.53 -12.62 15.53
C GLY A 217 -14.40 -11.23 14.90
N ALA A 218 -13.42 -11.01 14.02
CA ALA A 218 -13.30 -9.72 13.33
C ALA A 218 -14.38 -9.55 12.24
N ARG A 219 -14.97 -8.38 12.16
CA ARG A 219 -15.76 -7.95 10.99
C ARG A 219 -14.81 -7.40 9.95
N VAL A 220 -14.81 -7.97 8.74
CA VAL A 220 -13.85 -7.62 7.69
C VAL A 220 -14.55 -7.22 6.41
N VAL A 221 -14.26 -6.00 5.95
CA VAL A 221 -14.61 -5.49 4.62
C VAL A 221 -13.37 -5.48 3.74
N VAL A 222 -13.49 -6.02 2.52
CA VAL A 222 -12.40 -6.07 1.54
C VAL A 222 -12.78 -5.24 0.33
N VAL A 223 -11.99 -4.21 0.04
CA VAL A 223 -12.14 -3.38 -1.15
C VAL A 223 -10.99 -3.70 -2.12
N SER A 224 -11.32 -4.22 -3.29
CA SER A 224 -10.39 -4.50 -4.38
C SER A 224 -10.84 -3.78 -5.65
N PRO A 225 -9.94 -3.45 -6.58
CA PRO A 225 -10.31 -2.76 -7.81
C PRO A 225 -11.42 -3.49 -8.57
N ASP A 226 -12.46 -2.78 -8.92
CA ASP A 226 -13.50 -3.24 -9.84
C ASP A 226 -12.97 -3.35 -11.28
N PRO A 227 -13.74 -3.82 -12.28
CA PRO A 227 -13.29 -3.92 -13.67
C PRO A 227 -12.81 -2.58 -14.23
N THR A 228 -13.46 -1.47 -13.92
CA THR A 228 -13.11 -0.12 -14.37
C THR A 228 -11.79 0.33 -13.77
N ALA A 229 -11.62 0.17 -12.47
CA ALA A 229 -10.37 0.50 -11.78
C ALA A 229 -9.21 -0.38 -12.27
N ARG A 230 -9.44 -1.68 -12.51
CA ARG A 230 -8.42 -2.56 -13.10
C ARG A 230 -8.00 -2.13 -14.51
N ALA A 231 -8.94 -1.73 -15.35
CA ALA A 231 -8.65 -1.21 -16.69
C ALA A 231 -7.85 0.11 -16.62
N ALA A 232 -8.18 1.00 -15.67
CA ALA A 232 -7.46 2.26 -15.45
C ALA A 232 -6.03 2.03 -14.95
N ILE A 233 -5.81 1.08 -14.02
CA ILE A 233 -4.47 0.68 -13.54
C ILE A 233 -3.63 0.10 -14.68
N GLY A 234 -4.25 -0.72 -15.52
CA GLY A 234 -3.59 -1.34 -16.65
C GLY A 234 -2.65 -2.49 -16.28
N ARG A 235 -1.86 -2.95 -17.27
CA ARG A 235 -0.98 -4.14 -17.12
C ARG A 235 0.33 -3.85 -16.39
N ASN A 236 0.83 -2.61 -16.44
CA ASN A 236 2.01 -2.18 -15.71
C ASN A 236 1.59 -1.32 -14.51
N VAL A 237 1.51 -1.91 -13.33
CA VAL A 237 1.08 -1.22 -12.10
C VAL A 237 2.05 -0.12 -11.64
N LEU A 238 3.23 -0.03 -12.24
CA LEU A 238 4.23 0.99 -11.96
C LEU A 238 4.31 2.08 -13.03
N ASP A 239 3.36 2.12 -13.96
CA ASP A 239 3.30 3.13 -15.02
C ASP A 239 2.78 4.47 -14.47
N PRO A 240 3.62 5.51 -14.36
CA PRO A 240 3.20 6.81 -13.85
C PRO A 240 2.16 7.50 -14.75
N ALA A 241 2.11 7.18 -16.05
CA ALA A 241 1.10 7.72 -16.96
C ALA A 241 -0.33 7.25 -16.61
N ARG A 242 -0.47 6.13 -15.92
CA ARG A 242 -1.77 5.59 -15.46
C ARG A 242 -2.23 6.17 -14.14
N ARG A 243 -1.37 6.87 -13.40
CA ARG A 243 -1.65 7.35 -12.04
C ARG A 243 -2.94 8.15 -11.93
N ALA A 244 -3.13 9.17 -12.78
CA ALA A 244 -4.31 10.03 -12.74
C ALA A 244 -5.60 9.26 -13.09
N ALA A 245 -5.56 8.36 -14.09
CA ALA A 245 -6.70 7.55 -14.46
C ALA A 245 -7.07 6.56 -13.34
N ALA A 246 -6.08 5.89 -12.75
CA ALA A 246 -6.28 4.99 -11.61
C ALA A 246 -6.83 5.71 -10.38
N ALA A 247 -6.35 6.93 -10.11
CA ALA A 247 -6.86 7.74 -9.00
C ALA A 247 -8.33 8.13 -9.18
N ARG A 248 -8.74 8.54 -10.38
CA ARG A 248 -10.16 8.86 -10.67
C ARG A 248 -11.05 7.63 -10.53
N ALA A 249 -10.63 6.48 -11.09
CA ALA A 249 -11.38 5.24 -10.96
C ALA A 249 -11.50 4.77 -9.51
N GLY A 250 -10.40 4.86 -8.73
CA GLY A 250 -10.41 4.55 -7.32
C GLY A 250 -11.33 5.48 -6.50
N ARG A 251 -11.40 6.77 -6.84
CA ARG A 251 -12.32 7.72 -6.22
C ARG A 251 -13.77 7.34 -6.50
N ALA A 252 -14.12 7.05 -7.75
CA ALA A 252 -15.46 6.64 -8.12
C ALA A 252 -15.88 5.33 -7.41
N GLN A 253 -14.97 4.36 -7.33
CA GLN A 253 -15.23 3.12 -6.60
C GLN A 253 -15.36 3.34 -5.09
N ALA A 254 -14.63 4.30 -4.51
CA ALA A 254 -14.73 4.60 -3.08
C ALA A 254 -16.14 5.06 -2.69
N ASP A 255 -16.82 5.84 -3.54
CA ASP A 255 -18.18 6.27 -3.30
C ASP A 255 -19.15 5.07 -3.24
N ALA A 256 -18.96 4.05 -4.07
CA ALA A 256 -19.73 2.81 -4.04
C ALA A 256 -19.45 1.95 -2.79
N ALA A 257 -18.20 1.89 -2.34
CA ALA A 257 -17.79 1.11 -1.17
C ALA A 257 -18.09 1.83 0.17
N ALA A 258 -18.37 3.13 0.14
CA ALA A 258 -18.50 3.97 1.31
C ALA A 258 -19.58 3.47 2.29
N GLY A 259 -20.69 2.97 1.77
CA GLY A 259 -21.81 2.45 2.59
C GLY A 259 -21.43 1.24 3.43
N GLU A 260 -20.74 0.28 2.83
CA GLU A 260 -20.28 -0.95 3.51
C GLU A 260 -19.21 -0.64 4.56
N VAL A 261 -18.24 0.21 4.21
CA VAL A 261 -17.20 0.63 5.16
C VAL A 261 -17.79 1.41 6.32
N ALA A 262 -18.72 2.34 6.06
CA ALA A 262 -19.39 3.10 7.11
C ALA A 262 -20.25 2.21 8.03
N ALA A 263 -20.92 1.18 7.49
CA ALA A 263 -21.67 0.21 8.29
C ALA A 263 -20.77 -0.56 9.24
N LEU A 264 -19.53 -0.90 8.81
CA LEU A 264 -18.55 -1.54 9.67
C LEU A 264 -18.18 -0.70 10.90
N TRP A 265 -18.18 0.64 10.78
CA TRP A 265 -17.75 1.56 11.85
C TRP A 265 -18.88 1.98 12.79
N ARG A 266 -20.16 1.87 12.39
CA ARG A 266 -21.32 2.32 13.17
C ARG A 266 -21.76 1.37 14.29
N ASP A 267 -21.44 0.08 14.17
CA ASP A 267 -21.75 -0.97 15.15
C ASP A 267 -20.51 -1.33 16.00
#